data_7ddbc692ef3315e60eeaa4d1c22567cd
#
_entry.id   7ddbc692ef3315e60eeaa4d1c22567cd
#
_cell.length_a   1.000
_cell.length_b   1.000
_cell.length_c   1.000
_cell.angle_alpha   90.00
_cell.angle_beta   90.00
_cell.angle_gamma   90.00
#
_symmetry.space_group_name_H-M   'P 1'
#
loop_
_entity.id
_entity.type
_entity.pdbx_description
1 polymer ?
#
loop_
_entity_poly.entity_id
_entity_poly.type
_entity_poly.pdbx_seq_one_letter_code
_entity_poly.pdbx_strand_id
1 'polypeptide(L)'
;MCIRDRVIGNHTGITVAGSHGHFELNVFKPMIAHNILQSIDLIADSTKNFAIYCVKGIKANKKRIKEHLDNSLMLVTALAPHIGYDNAAKIAKVALKNGTTLKHETLKTGLVDEIDYEKIVDPRKMIYPSYR
;
A
#
# COMPACT_ATOMS: atom_id res chain seq x y z
N MET A 1 15.55 -3.15 -13.55
CA MET A 1 14.74 -3.58 -14.72
C MET A 1 15.31 -4.85 -15.33
N CYS A 2 16.57 -4.90 -15.78
CA CYS A 2 17.13 -6.08 -16.46
C CYS A 2 17.05 -7.39 -15.68
N ILE A 3 17.22 -7.39 -14.35
CA ILE A 3 17.14 -8.61 -13.53
C ILE A 3 15.71 -9.17 -13.54
N ARG A 4 14.71 -8.32 -13.32
CA ARG A 4 13.29 -8.70 -13.41
C ARG A 4 12.98 -9.30 -14.77
N ASP A 5 13.42 -8.64 -15.83
CA ASP A 5 13.13 -9.05 -17.20
C ASP A 5 13.83 -10.38 -17.53
N ARG A 6 15.02 -10.62 -16.96
CA ARG A 6 15.72 -11.90 -17.07
C ARG A 6 14.96 -13.04 -16.40
N VAL A 7 14.44 -12.80 -15.19
CA VAL A 7 13.61 -13.78 -14.46
C VAL A 7 12.33 -14.12 -15.22
N ILE A 8 11.66 -13.12 -15.79
CA ILE A 8 10.48 -13.32 -16.64
C ILE A 8 10.84 -14.14 -17.89
N GLY A 9 11.96 -13.83 -18.54
CA GLY A 9 12.44 -14.59 -19.70
C GLY A 9 12.76 -16.04 -19.34
N ASN A 10 13.41 -16.28 -18.21
CA ASN A 10 13.67 -17.63 -17.69
C ASN A 10 12.38 -18.39 -17.42
N HIS A 11 11.39 -17.73 -16.81
CA HIS A 11 10.06 -18.32 -16.56
C HIS A 11 9.36 -18.73 -17.86
N THR A 12 9.39 -17.88 -18.87
CA THR A 12 8.83 -18.20 -20.20
C THR A 12 9.52 -19.41 -20.81
N GLY A 13 10.85 -19.46 -20.77
CA GLY A 13 11.61 -20.60 -21.25
C GLY A 13 11.27 -21.90 -20.51
N ILE A 14 11.12 -21.85 -19.19
CA ILE A 14 10.71 -22.98 -18.36
C ILE A 14 9.31 -23.47 -18.75
N THR A 15 8.36 -22.54 -18.95
CA THR A 15 6.98 -22.87 -19.33
C THR A 15 6.94 -23.60 -20.66
N VAL A 16 7.64 -23.10 -21.67
CA VAL A 16 7.73 -23.74 -22.99
C VAL A 16 8.39 -25.12 -22.87
N ALA A 17 9.53 -25.20 -22.19
CA ALA A 17 10.25 -26.47 -22.00
C ALA A 17 9.39 -27.51 -21.23
N GLY A 18 8.63 -27.05 -20.24
CA GLY A 18 7.71 -27.90 -19.46
C GLY A 18 6.60 -28.54 -20.30
N SER A 19 6.16 -27.83 -21.36
CA SER A 19 5.11 -28.32 -22.26
C SER A 19 5.56 -29.44 -23.24
N HIS A 20 6.87 -29.67 -23.35
CA HIS A 20 7.45 -30.63 -24.29
C HIS A 20 7.77 -32.01 -23.71
N GLY A 21 7.12 -32.43 -22.63
CA GLY A 21 7.29 -33.76 -22.06
C GLY A 21 6.64 -34.85 -22.95
N HIS A 22 7.33 -35.99 -23.12
CA HIS A 22 6.83 -37.17 -23.85
C HIS A 22 6.92 -38.39 -22.94
N PHE A 23 5.83 -39.11 -22.73
CA PHE A 23 5.78 -40.34 -21.97
C PHE A 23 6.60 -40.33 -20.68
N GLU A 24 6.30 -39.40 -19.78
CA GLU A 24 6.95 -39.22 -18.47
C GLU A 24 8.43 -38.74 -18.54
N LEU A 25 8.96 -38.50 -19.74
CA LEU A 25 10.28 -37.96 -19.94
C LEU A 25 10.24 -36.54 -20.52
N ASN A 26 10.82 -35.59 -19.81
CA ASN A 26 11.11 -34.25 -20.33
C ASN A 26 12.62 -34.06 -20.46
N VAL A 27 13.10 -33.95 -21.70
CA VAL A 27 14.52 -33.81 -22.00
C VAL A 27 15.07 -32.40 -21.67
N PHE A 28 14.21 -31.44 -21.43
CA PHE A 28 14.59 -30.06 -21.10
C PHE A 28 14.88 -29.79 -19.62
N LYS A 29 14.87 -30.84 -18.77
CA LYS A 29 15.16 -30.71 -17.34
C LYS A 29 16.44 -29.95 -17.02
N PRO A 30 17.58 -30.14 -17.72
CA PRO A 30 18.80 -29.35 -17.46
C PRO A 30 18.61 -27.85 -17.70
N MET A 31 17.90 -27.47 -18.76
CA MET A 31 17.60 -26.08 -19.06
C MET A 31 16.64 -25.48 -18.02
N ILE A 32 15.62 -26.23 -17.63
CA ILE A 32 14.68 -25.82 -16.57
C ILE A 32 15.43 -25.56 -15.27
N ALA A 33 16.29 -26.50 -14.86
CA ALA A 33 17.10 -26.37 -13.65
C ALA A 33 18.02 -25.16 -13.72
N HIS A 34 18.73 -24.95 -14.84
CA HIS A 34 19.61 -23.80 -15.04
C HIS A 34 18.84 -22.47 -14.90
N ASN A 35 17.70 -22.34 -15.56
CA ASN A 35 16.91 -21.12 -15.56
C ASN A 35 16.31 -20.80 -14.17
N ILE A 36 15.88 -21.84 -13.43
CA ILE A 36 15.38 -21.67 -12.05
C ILE A 36 16.52 -21.22 -11.13
N LEU A 37 17.65 -21.91 -11.14
CA LEU A 37 18.79 -21.59 -10.28
C LEU A 37 19.32 -20.18 -10.57
N GLN A 38 19.48 -19.82 -11.85
CA GLN A 38 19.88 -18.48 -12.24
C GLN A 38 18.89 -17.41 -11.72
N SER A 39 17.59 -17.69 -11.78
CA SER A 39 16.57 -16.76 -11.30
C SER A 39 16.63 -16.59 -9.79
N ILE A 40 16.88 -17.67 -9.04
CA ILE A 40 17.04 -17.63 -7.58
C ILE A 40 18.24 -16.77 -7.22
N ASP A 41 19.39 -16.99 -7.83
CA ASP A 41 20.63 -16.23 -7.54
C ASP A 41 20.44 -14.74 -7.84
N LEU A 42 19.87 -14.42 -9.00
CA LEU A 42 19.62 -13.03 -9.41
C LEU A 42 18.68 -12.31 -8.44
N ILE A 43 17.62 -12.98 -7.97
CA ILE A 43 16.66 -12.39 -7.00
C ILE A 43 17.32 -12.25 -5.64
N ALA A 44 18.06 -13.27 -5.19
CA ALA A 44 18.74 -13.26 -3.89
C ALA A 44 19.74 -12.10 -3.81
N ASP A 45 20.59 -11.94 -4.80
CA ASP A 45 21.58 -10.85 -4.85
C ASP A 45 20.91 -9.48 -4.95
N SER A 46 19.87 -9.37 -5.77
CA SER A 46 19.13 -8.12 -5.94
C SER A 46 18.45 -7.67 -4.67
N THR A 47 17.77 -8.58 -3.97
CA THR A 47 17.08 -8.28 -2.72
C THR A 47 18.06 -7.92 -1.61
N LYS A 48 19.20 -8.62 -1.53
CA LYS A 48 20.27 -8.30 -0.57
C LYS A 48 20.82 -6.89 -0.82
N ASN A 49 21.15 -6.57 -2.06
CA ASN A 49 21.66 -5.25 -2.43
C ASN A 49 20.60 -4.16 -2.18
N PHE A 50 19.34 -4.42 -2.54
CA PHE A 50 18.25 -3.50 -2.27
C PHE A 50 18.08 -3.24 -0.76
N ALA A 51 18.12 -4.30 0.05
CA ALA A 51 18.05 -4.16 1.51
C ALA A 51 19.19 -3.29 2.08
N ILE A 52 20.42 -3.52 1.62
CA ILE A 52 21.62 -2.83 2.13
C ILE A 52 21.65 -1.36 1.65
N TYR A 53 21.44 -1.11 0.36
CA TYR A 53 21.69 0.19 -0.25
C TYR A 53 20.46 1.07 -0.37
N CYS A 54 19.25 0.50 -0.29
CA CYS A 54 18.02 1.25 -0.39
C CYS A 54 17.24 1.28 0.92
N VAL A 55 16.98 0.10 1.51
CA VAL A 55 16.08 0.00 2.68
C VAL A 55 16.76 0.38 3.98
N LYS A 56 18.03 -0.05 4.16
CA LYS A 56 18.80 0.26 5.37
C LYS A 56 19.02 1.76 5.49
N GLY A 57 18.51 2.33 6.55
CA GLY A 57 18.66 3.76 6.83
C GLY A 57 17.49 4.63 6.38
N ILE A 58 16.43 4.06 5.80
CA ILE A 58 15.18 4.79 5.57
C ILE A 58 14.64 5.28 6.91
N LYS A 59 14.36 6.58 6.97
CA LYS A 59 13.71 7.22 8.13
C LYS A 59 12.41 7.85 7.69
N ALA A 60 11.36 7.63 8.49
CA ALA A 60 10.07 8.24 8.25
C ALA A 60 10.15 9.77 8.47
N ASN A 61 9.72 10.55 7.50
CA ASN A 61 9.52 11.98 7.69
C ASN A 61 8.19 12.21 8.43
N LYS A 62 8.25 12.11 9.76
CA LYS A 62 7.07 12.19 10.63
C LYS A 62 6.28 13.48 10.45
N LYS A 63 6.96 14.60 10.20
CA LYS A 63 6.31 15.89 9.96
C LYS A 63 5.45 15.84 8.71
N ARG A 64 6.03 15.37 7.60
CA ARG A 64 5.32 15.29 6.32
C ARG A 64 4.18 14.27 6.34
N ILE A 65 4.40 13.14 7.02
CA ILE A 65 3.37 12.12 7.22
C ILE A 65 2.19 12.71 7.99
N LYS A 66 2.46 13.46 9.07
CA LYS A 66 1.40 14.12 9.84
C LYS A 66 0.65 15.15 9.00
N GLU A 67 1.33 16.01 8.25
CA GLU A 67 0.71 16.96 7.33
C GLU A 67 -0.23 16.28 6.33
N HIS A 68 0.20 15.17 5.73
CA HIS A 68 -0.64 14.40 4.80
C HIS A 68 -1.85 13.78 5.50
N LEU A 69 -1.68 13.28 6.72
CA LEU A 69 -2.76 12.71 7.50
C LEU A 69 -3.80 13.76 7.87
N ASP A 70 -3.36 14.91 8.40
CA ASP A 70 -4.24 16.01 8.84
C ASP A 70 -5.05 16.61 7.65
N ASN A 71 -4.48 16.57 6.44
CA ASN A 71 -5.14 17.01 5.22
C ASN A 71 -5.98 15.90 4.53
N SER A 72 -6.00 14.69 5.08
CA SER A 72 -6.70 13.58 4.47
C SER A 72 -8.22 13.66 4.68
N LEU A 73 -8.97 13.72 3.59
CA LEU A 73 -10.44 13.67 3.64
C LEU A 73 -10.98 12.29 4.01
N MET A 74 -10.14 11.24 3.99
CA MET A 74 -10.54 9.89 4.41
C MET A 74 -10.94 9.83 5.88
N LEU A 75 -10.45 10.76 6.69
CA LEU A 75 -10.81 10.87 8.11
C LEU A 75 -12.31 11.13 8.35
N VAL A 76 -13.03 11.59 7.34
CA VAL A 76 -14.49 11.83 7.41
C VAL A 76 -15.28 10.55 7.70
N THR A 77 -14.75 9.39 7.36
CA THR A 77 -15.41 8.10 7.62
C THR A 77 -15.62 7.83 9.11
N ALA A 78 -14.73 8.35 9.97
CA ALA A 78 -14.89 8.26 11.42
C ALA A 78 -16.03 9.15 11.95
N LEU A 79 -16.35 10.25 11.26
CA LEU A 79 -17.42 11.17 11.65
C LEU A 79 -18.82 10.66 11.26
N ALA A 80 -18.93 9.93 10.17
CA ALA A 80 -20.21 9.52 9.61
C ALA A 80 -21.15 8.80 10.61
N PRO A 81 -20.68 7.90 11.50
CA PRO A 81 -21.54 7.28 12.51
C PRO A 81 -22.11 8.26 13.57
N HIS A 82 -21.44 9.40 13.77
CA HIS A 82 -21.80 10.37 14.82
C HIS A 82 -22.69 11.51 14.30
N ILE A 83 -22.42 12.01 13.10
CA ILE A 83 -23.12 13.17 12.52
C ILE A 83 -24.01 12.82 11.33
N GLY A 84 -24.04 11.53 10.94
CA GLY A 84 -24.75 11.04 9.76
C GLY A 84 -23.96 11.23 8.46
N TYR A 85 -24.21 10.33 7.51
CA TYR A 85 -23.49 10.28 6.23
C TYR A 85 -23.59 11.58 5.42
N ASP A 86 -24.78 12.17 5.33
CA ASP A 86 -25.01 13.37 4.52
C ASP A 86 -24.25 14.59 5.03
N ASN A 87 -24.19 14.77 6.35
CA ASN A 87 -23.43 15.86 6.98
C ASN A 87 -21.94 15.63 6.78
N ALA A 88 -21.45 14.41 7.00
CA ALA A 88 -20.06 14.04 6.77
C ALA A 88 -19.64 14.29 5.31
N ALA A 89 -20.47 13.87 4.35
CA ALA A 89 -20.23 14.09 2.92
C ALA A 89 -20.22 15.58 2.55
N LYS A 90 -21.11 16.40 3.11
CA LYS A 90 -21.11 17.85 2.90
C LYS A 90 -19.84 18.49 3.43
N ILE A 91 -19.43 18.15 4.64
CA ILE A 91 -18.20 18.67 5.26
C ILE A 91 -16.97 18.32 4.39
N ALA A 92 -16.85 17.07 3.95
CA ALA A 92 -15.73 16.66 3.10
C ALA A 92 -15.70 17.42 1.76
N LYS A 93 -16.86 17.62 1.12
CA LYS A 93 -16.96 18.40 -0.13
C LYS A 93 -16.56 19.86 0.07
N VAL A 94 -16.98 20.47 1.19
CA VAL A 94 -16.63 21.86 1.51
C VAL A 94 -15.13 21.98 1.80
N ALA A 95 -14.57 21.08 2.59
CA ALA A 95 -13.14 21.04 2.87
C ALA A 95 -12.30 20.89 1.58
N LEU A 96 -12.72 20.01 0.66
CA LEU A 96 -12.07 19.85 -0.64
C LEU A 96 -12.14 21.13 -1.47
N LYS A 97 -13.32 21.74 -1.56
CA LYS A 97 -13.55 22.97 -2.35
C LYS A 97 -12.75 24.16 -1.83
N ASN A 98 -12.65 24.29 -0.52
CA ASN A 98 -11.99 25.41 0.14
C ASN A 98 -10.47 25.19 0.34
N GLY A 99 -9.96 23.97 0.09
CA GLY A 99 -8.58 23.61 0.39
C GLY A 99 -8.25 23.65 1.90
N THR A 100 -9.26 23.42 2.75
CA THR A 100 -9.16 23.44 4.21
C THR A 100 -9.12 22.05 4.78
N THR A 101 -8.75 21.92 6.04
CA THR A 101 -8.76 20.59 6.72
C THR A 101 -10.17 20.19 7.10
N LEU A 102 -10.40 18.88 7.19
CA LEU A 102 -11.66 18.31 7.65
C LEU A 102 -12.02 18.83 9.05
N LYS A 103 -11.03 18.89 9.96
CA LYS A 103 -11.21 19.45 11.33
C LYS A 103 -11.78 20.86 11.28
N HIS A 104 -11.18 21.73 10.49
CA HIS A 104 -11.61 23.12 10.37
C HIS A 104 -13.06 23.25 9.92
N GLU A 105 -13.47 22.54 8.88
CA GLU A 105 -14.83 22.62 8.38
C GLU A 105 -15.84 21.92 9.34
N THR A 106 -15.44 20.85 10.04
CA THR A 106 -16.30 20.19 11.03
C THR A 106 -16.62 21.13 12.18
N LEU A 107 -15.63 21.79 12.76
CA LEU A 107 -15.82 22.73 13.88
C LEU A 107 -16.70 23.91 13.49
N LYS A 108 -16.60 24.39 12.24
CA LYS A 108 -17.48 25.49 11.75
C LYS A 108 -18.96 25.11 11.71
N THR A 109 -19.29 23.84 11.56
CA THR A 109 -20.69 23.39 11.54
C THR A 109 -21.35 23.41 12.92
N GLY A 110 -20.56 23.40 13.99
CA GLY A 110 -21.05 23.28 15.37
C GLY A 110 -21.65 21.91 15.72
N LEU A 111 -21.56 20.91 14.83
CA LEU A 111 -22.10 19.56 15.04
C LEU A 111 -21.25 18.74 16.00
N VAL A 112 -19.98 19.05 16.11
CA VAL A 112 -18.99 18.35 16.96
C VAL A 112 -18.05 19.42 17.52
N ASP A 113 -17.78 19.36 18.81
CA ASP A 113 -16.78 20.20 19.44
C ASP A 113 -15.35 19.65 19.21
N GLU A 114 -14.34 20.44 19.59
CA GLU A 114 -12.94 20.06 19.35
C GLU A 114 -12.53 18.82 20.14
N ILE A 115 -13.02 18.68 21.38
CA ILE A 115 -12.67 17.56 22.26
C ILE A 115 -13.25 16.26 21.72
N ASP A 116 -14.50 16.30 21.28
CA ASP A 116 -15.16 15.13 20.70
C ASP A 116 -14.62 14.80 19.30
N TYR A 117 -14.26 15.81 18.51
CA TYR A 117 -13.58 15.58 17.23
C TYR A 117 -12.30 14.78 17.41
N GLU A 118 -11.43 15.14 18.35
CA GLU A 118 -10.16 14.44 18.61
C GLU A 118 -10.38 13.00 19.11
N LYS A 119 -11.47 12.73 19.83
CA LYS A 119 -11.82 11.38 20.27
C LYS A 119 -12.37 10.51 19.15
N ILE A 120 -13.21 11.10 18.29
CA ILE A 120 -13.87 10.40 17.18
C ILE A 120 -12.88 10.15 16.06
N VAL A 121 -12.14 11.18 15.65
CA VAL A 121 -11.22 11.12 14.51
C VAL A 121 -9.81 10.75 14.99
N ASP A 122 -9.67 9.55 15.51
CA ASP A 122 -8.36 8.96 15.84
C ASP A 122 -7.94 7.98 14.75
N PRO A 123 -6.94 8.33 13.89
CA PRO A 123 -6.51 7.47 12.81
C PRO A 123 -6.03 6.09 13.26
N ARG A 124 -5.56 5.95 14.49
CA ARG A 124 -5.12 4.67 15.06
C ARG A 124 -6.26 3.67 15.20
N LYS A 125 -7.48 4.16 15.42
CA LYS A 125 -8.68 3.32 15.50
C LYS A 125 -9.18 2.86 14.14
N MET A 126 -8.71 3.48 13.05
CA MET A 126 -9.14 3.18 11.67
C MET A 126 -8.31 2.07 11.01
N ILE A 127 -7.16 1.69 11.58
CA ILE A 127 -6.23 0.71 11.00
C ILE A 127 -6.46 -0.73 11.48
N TYR A 128 -7.31 -0.93 12.47
CA TYR A 128 -7.67 -2.25 12.98
C TYR A 128 -9.14 -2.54 12.70
N PRO A 129 -9.49 -3.78 12.32
CA PRO A 129 -10.89 -4.16 12.20
C PRO A 129 -11.55 -4.02 13.58
N SER A 130 -12.62 -3.24 13.63
CA SER A 130 -13.50 -3.21 14.80
C SER A 130 -14.31 -4.50 14.78
N TYR A 131 -13.83 -5.54 15.43
CA TYR A 131 -14.66 -6.69 15.73
C TYR A 131 -15.72 -6.22 16.73
N ARG A 132 -16.97 -6.14 16.27
CA ARG A 132 -18.15 -6.04 17.12
C ARG A 132 -18.54 -7.43 17.61
#